data_d504a11839b59ab4fc456b76011b0818
#
_entry.id   d504a11839b59ab4fc456b76011b0818
#
_cell.length_a   1.000
_cell.length_b   1.000
_cell.length_c   1.000
_cell.angle_alpha   90.00
_cell.angle_beta   90.00
_cell.angle_gamma   90.00
#
_symmetry.space_group_name_H-M   'P 1'
#
loop_
_entity.id
_entity.type
_entity.pdbx_description
1 polymer ?
#
loop_
_entity_poly.entity_id
_entity_poly.type
_entity_poly.pdbx_seq_one_letter_code
_entity_poly.pdbx_strand_id
1 'polypeptide(L)'
;IAKKAGLNPVIMDVRCFTLKNAYDNTKDKSITDKVNSAILELGVDENYIMIIHNNIPIITDVFLRPQEKQSLLEITSAQISNEADSVIRRYSMQIKTAIADYESKYENKITSIQVVSSLKNIQYLIPIFKKNLPTTGFTNFNPLEGVRIPSYNSEKINQDNKSPLSSVLGLAYRKLDVFGYYKFVTAVKNINLLPNRDAIRQQNKLKFLSGFAFKGVAAAVAGIYLILIVLSFFQIKSNDEKLLAFDQVQMEFDQLNKDLSKLVK
;
A
#
# COMPACT_ATOMS: atom_id res chain seq x y z
N ILE A 1 -0.18 -15.46 12.58
CA ILE A 1 0.97 -14.69 13.12
C ILE A 1 0.61 -13.19 13.19
N ALA A 2 0.27 -12.52 12.09
CA ALA A 2 0.01 -11.07 12.05
C ALA A 2 -1.06 -10.62 13.07
N LYS A 3 -2.20 -11.31 13.14
CA LYS A 3 -3.26 -11.00 14.14
C LYS A 3 -2.79 -11.18 15.59
N LYS A 4 -1.94 -12.18 15.86
CA LYS A 4 -1.34 -12.36 17.20
C LYS A 4 -0.39 -11.23 17.59
N ALA A 5 0.21 -10.56 16.59
CA ALA A 5 1.05 -9.38 16.77
C ALA A 5 0.25 -8.05 16.77
N GLY A 6 -1.08 -8.10 16.85
CA GLY A 6 -1.92 -6.89 16.84
C GLY A 6 -2.06 -6.22 15.47
N LEU A 7 -1.53 -6.83 14.41
CA LEU A 7 -1.60 -6.29 13.04
C LEU A 7 -2.88 -6.76 12.35
N ASN A 8 -3.48 -5.87 11.56
CA ASN A 8 -4.62 -6.20 10.72
C ASN A 8 -4.13 -6.46 9.28
N PRO A 9 -3.98 -7.73 8.83
CA PRO A 9 -3.58 -8.03 7.48
C PRO A 9 -4.70 -7.68 6.50
N VAL A 10 -4.38 -6.86 5.50
CA VAL A 10 -5.34 -6.38 4.49
C VAL A 10 -5.16 -7.13 3.18
N ILE A 11 -3.91 -7.42 2.80
CA ILE A 11 -3.57 -8.16 1.59
C ILE A 11 -2.47 -9.17 1.89
N MET A 12 -2.60 -10.35 1.28
CA MET A 12 -1.56 -11.35 1.15
C MET A 12 -1.32 -11.58 -0.35
N ASP A 13 -0.07 -11.46 -0.79
CA ASP A 13 0.33 -11.59 -2.18
C ASP A 13 1.53 -12.50 -2.35
N VAL A 14 1.74 -12.97 -3.58
CA VAL A 14 2.93 -13.74 -3.96
C VAL A 14 4.05 -12.78 -4.35
N ARG A 15 5.27 -13.07 -3.90
CA ARG A 15 6.44 -12.20 -4.08
C ARG A 15 6.73 -11.87 -5.55
N CYS A 16 6.63 -12.82 -6.45
CA CYS A 16 6.85 -12.60 -7.88
C CYS A 16 5.90 -11.55 -8.48
N PHE A 17 4.63 -11.51 -8.05
CA PHE A 17 3.69 -10.48 -8.51
C PHE A 17 4.01 -9.10 -7.92
N THR A 18 4.49 -9.04 -6.68
CA THR A 18 4.94 -7.77 -6.10
C THR A 18 6.19 -7.25 -6.81
N LEU A 19 7.14 -8.12 -7.16
CA LEU A 19 8.31 -7.74 -7.95
C LEU A 19 7.92 -7.23 -9.33
N LYS A 20 6.98 -7.90 -10.00
CA LYS A 20 6.45 -7.44 -11.29
C LYS A 20 5.85 -6.03 -11.16
N ASN A 21 5.05 -5.78 -10.13
CA ASN A 21 4.44 -4.48 -9.90
C ASN A 21 5.49 -3.38 -9.67
N ALA A 22 6.56 -3.68 -8.90
CA ALA A 22 7.67 -2.75 -8.73
C ALA A 22 8.36 -2.45 -10.07
N TYR A 23 8.62 -3.47 -10.85
CA TYR A 23 9.25 -3.34 -12.16
C TYR A 23 8.41 -2.53 -13.16
N ASP A 24 7.10 -2.78 -13.23
CA ASP A 24 6.19 -2.05 -14.10
C ASP A 24 6.10 -0.56 -13.76
N ASN A 25 6.33 -0.19 -12.49
CA ASN A 25 6.32 1.20 -12.06
C ASN A 25 7.61 1.97 -12.30
N THR A 26 8.76 1.28 -12.41
CA THR A 26 10.04 1.91 -12.71
C THR A 26 10.22 2.18 -14.21
N LYS A 27 9.47 1.48 -15.06
CA LYS A 27 9.49 1.72 -16.50
C LYS A 27 8.73 2.99 -16.83
N ASP A 28 9.42 3.89 -17.48
CA ASP A 28 8.79 5.06 -18.10
C ASP A 28 7.75 4.59 -19.12
N LYS A 29 6.51 5.04 -18.95
CA LYS A 29 5.39 4.66 -19.83
C LYS A 29 5.58 5.08 -21.30
N SER A 30 6.58 5.91 -21.56
CA SER A 30 6.91 6.42 -22.89
C SER A 30 7.71 5.45 -23.76
N ILE A 31 8.34 4.45 -23.17
CA ILE A 31 9.11 3.45 -23.93
C ILE A 31 8.18 2.28 -24.22
N THR A 32 7.54 2.37 -25.37
CA THR A 32 6.81 1.26 -26.04
C THR A 32 7.71 0.10 -26.44
N ASP A 33 8.98 0.20 -26.18
CA ASP A 33 9.90 -0.91 -26.33
C ASP A 33 9.55 -1.96 -25.29
N LYS A 34 8.93 -3.00 -25.78
CA LYS A 34 8.84 -4.31 -25.13
C LYS A 34 10.27 -4.79 -24.92
N VAL A 35 10.94 -4.16 -23.95
CA VAL A 35 12.31 -4.50 -23.65
C VAL A 35 12.31 -5.95 -23.20
N ASN A 36 13.01 -6.74 -23.95
CA ASN A 36 13.26 -8.13 -23.70
C ASN A 36 14.15 -8.27 -22.46
N SER A 37 13.58 -7.97 -21.31
CA SER A 37 14.27 -8.02 -20.03
C SER A 37 13.61 -8.99 -19.08
N ALA A 38 14.45 -9.62 -18.24
CA ALA A 38 14.03 -10.52 -17.19
C ALA A 38 14.40 -9.95 -15.83
N ILE A 39 13.75 -10.44 -14.80
CA ILE A 39 14.09 -10.17 -13.40
C ILE A 39 14.66 -11.46 -12.82
N LEU A 40 15.86 -11.40 -12.27
CA LEU A 40 16.47 -12.48 -11.53
C LEU A 40 16.37 -12.19 -10.05
N GLU A 41 15.62 -12.97 -9.30
CA GLU A 41 15.69 -12.96 -7.85
C GLU A 41 16.77 -13.94 -7.39
N LEU A 42 17.78 -13.39 -6.69
CA LEU A 42 18.88 -14.14 -6.11
C LEU A 42 18.90 -13.87 -4.60
N GLY A 43 18.42 -14.82 -3.83
CA GLY A 43 18.30 -14.69 -2.37
C GLY A 43 18.76 -15.95 -1.64
N VAL A 44 18.65 -15.90 -0.32
CA VAL A 44 18.93 -17.06 0.53
C VAL A 44 17.81 -18.10 0.37
N ASP A 45 16.56 -17.65 0.33
CA ASP A 45 15.39 -18.53 0.34
C ASP A 45 14.74 -18.69 -1.04
N GLU A 46 14.76 -17.64 -1.85
CA GLU A 46 14.10 -17.62 -3.15
C GLU A 46 15.10 -17.33 -4.27
N ASN A 47 15.06 -18.16 -5.31
CA ASN A 47 15.93 -18.04 -6.47
C ASN A 47 15.14 -18.44 -7.72
N TYR A 48 14.82 -17.46 -8.55
CA TYR A 48 14.12 -17.70 -9.81
C TYR A 48 14.41 -16.59 -10.82
N ILE A 49 14.23 -16.90 -12.09
CA ILE A 49 14.18 -15.92 -13.17
C ILE A 49 12.72 -15.74 -13.59
N MET A 50 12.31 -14.48 -13.70
CA MET A 50 10.98 -14.08 -14.13
C MET A 50 11.09 -13.29 -15.42
N ILE A 51 10.47 -13.78 -16.50
CA ILE A 51 10.39 -13.12 -17.79
C ILE A 51 8.96 -12.64 -17.99
N ILE A 52 8.78 -11.37 -18.36
CA ILE A 52 7.46 -10.80 -18.55
C ILE A 52 7.09 -10.84 -20.02
N HIS A 53 6.16 -11.73 -20.37
CA HIS A 53 5.64 -11.90 -21.72
C HIS A 53 4.18 -11.45 -21.79
N ASN A 54 3.88 -10.46 -22.65
CA ASN A 54 2.51 -9.90 -22.78
C ASN A 54 1.85 -9.57 -21.43
N ASN A 55 2.61 -8.96 -20.54
CA ASN A 55 2.20 -8.60 -19.18
C ASN A 55 1.94 -9.80 -18.23
N ILE A 56 2.28 -11.01 -18.63
CA ILE A 56 2.18 -12.23 -17.83
C ILE A 56 3.58 -12.63 -17.38
N PRO A 57 3.82 -12.84 -16.07
CA PRO A 57 5.12 -13.33 -15.61
C PRO A 57 5.24 -14.84 -15.88
N ILE A 58 6.33 -15.21 -16.54
CA ILE A 58 6.79 -16.59 -16.72
C ILE A 58 7.94 -16.79 -15.75
N ILE A 59 7.80 -17.74 -14.83
CA ILE A 59 8.72 -17.95 -13.74
C ILE A 59 9.39 -19.30 -13.92
N THR A 60 10.72 -19.32 -13.82
CA THR A 60 11.53 -20.53 -13.80
C THR A 60 12.42 -20.51 -12.56
N ASP A 61 12.28 -21.51 -11.73
CA ASP A 61 13.11 -21.65 -10.54
C ASP A 61 14.56 -21.94 -10.92
N VAL A 62 15.48 -21.32 -10.19
CA VAL A 62 16.93 -21.54 -10.30
C VAL A 62 17.41 -22.18 -9.01
N PHE A 63 17.84 -23.41 -9.10
CA PHE A 63 18.11 -24.21 -7.91
C PHE A 63 19.51 -23.98 -7.35
N LEU A 64 19.57 -23.67 -6.04
CA LEU A 64 20.80 -23.62 -5.24
C LEU A 64 20.71 -24.61 -4.08
N ARG A 65 21.72 -25.44 -3.90
CA ARG A 65 21.84 -26.31 -2.73
C ARG A 65 22.19 -25.47 -1.48
N PRO A 66 21.83 -25.92 -0.26
CA PRO A 66 22.16 -25.17 0.95
C PRO A 66 23.63 -24.84 1.11
N GLN A 67 24.55 -25.81 0.79
CA GLN A 67 25.99 -25.58 0.83
C GLN A 67 26.45 -24.50 -0.18
N GLU A 68 25.85 -24.50 -1.37
CA GLU A 68 26.17 -23.53 -2.43
C GLU A 68 25.71 -22.11 -2.07
N LYS A 69 24.61 -21.98 -1.35
CA LYS A 69 24.17 -20.68 -0.82
C LYS A 69 25.21 -20.12 0.14
N GLN A 70 25.78 -20.95 1.00
CA GLN A 70 26.82 -20.55 1.93
C GLN A 70 28.07 -20.06 1.19
N SER A 71 28.54 -20.80 0.16
CA SER A 71 29.68 -20.40 -0.66
C SER A 71 29.47 -19.05 -1.36
N LEU A 72 28.21 -18.73 -1.77
CA LEU A 72 27.89 -17.43 -2.35
C LEU A 72 27.88 -16.29 -1.32
N LEU A 73 27.47 -16.57 -0.09
CA LEU A 73 27.45 -15.57 0.99
C LEU A 73 28.87 -15.18 1.45
N GLU A 74 29.81 -16.09 1.34
CA GLU A 74 31.21 -15.89 1.76
C GLU A 74 32.05 -15.06 0.77
N ILE A 75 31.53 -14.75 -0.41
CA ILE A 75 32.21 -13.89 -1.39
C ILE A 75 32.23 -12.46 -0.88
N THR A 76 33.39 -11.98 -0.50
CA THR A 76 33.60 -10.62 0.04
C THR A 76 34.43 -9.73 -0.88
N SER A 77 35.00 -10.29 -1.95
CA SER A 77 35.86 -9.58 -2.89
C SER A 77 35.68 -10.09 -4.31
N ALA A 78 36.34 -9.43 -5.26
CA ALA A 78 36.35 -9.89 -6.66
C ALA A 78 37.15 -11.22 -6.86
N GLN A 79 37.95 -11.62 -5.87
CA GLN A 79 38.62 -12.90 -5.85
C GLN A 79 37.71 -13.94 -5.22
N ILE A 80 37.27 -14.90 -6.01
CA ILE A 80 36.38 -15.99 -5.61
C ILE A 80 37.14 -17.31 -5.52
N SER A 81 36.73 -18.17 -4.60
CA SER A 81 37.24 -19.55 -4.52
C SER A 81 36.81 -20.34 -5.76
N ASN A 82 37.56 -21.37 -6.10
CA ASN A 82 37.18 -22.27 -7.21
C ASN A 82 35.81 -22.92 -7.02
N GLU A 83 35.45 -23.17 -5.77
CA GLU A 83 34.14 -23.72 -5.42
C GLU A 83 33.04 -22.73 -5.72
N ALA A 84 33.14 -21.48 -5.28
CA ALA A 84 32.18 -20.42 -5.55
C ALA A 84 32.06 -20.11 -7.05
N ASP A 85 33.17 -20.11 -7.80
CA ASP A 85 33.16 -19.97 -9.27
C ASP A 85 32.36 -21.11 -9.93
N SER A 86 32.56 -22.33 -9.49
CA SER A 86 31.81 -23.50 -9.98
C SER A 86 30.31 -23.38 -9.72
N VAL A 87 29.93 -22.92 -8.52
CA VAL A 87 28.53 -22.68 -8.18
C VAL A 87 27.92 -21.60 -9.07
N ILE A 88 28.62 -20.49 -9.26
CA ILE A 88 28.12 -19.38 -10.11
C ILE A 88 27.99 -19.81 -11.57
N ARG A 89 28.95 -20.58 -12.09
CA ARG A 89 28.87 -21.12 -13.47
C ARG A 89 27.64 -21.99 -13.64
N ARG A 90 27.39 -22.90 -12.71
CA ARG A 90 26.21 -23.77 -12.75
C ARG A 90 24.91 -22.97 -12.64
N TYR A 91 24.87 -21.99 -11.77
CA TYR A 91 23.74 -21.07 -11.64
C TYR A 91 23.49 -20.27 -12.92
N SER A 92 24.58 -19.75 -13.52
CA SER A 92 24.52 -19.04 -14.81
C SER A 92 24.02 -19.93 -15.94
N MET A 93 24.38 -21.24 -15.92
CA MET A 93 23.90 -22.20 -16.92
C MET A 93 22.38 -22.43 -16.80
N GLN A 94 21.85 -22.52 -15.58
CA GLN A 94 20.40 -22.63 -15.39
C GLN A 94 19.65 -21.38 -15.92
N ILE A 95 20.20 -20.19 -15.66
CA ILE A 95 19.65 -18.93 -16.21
C ILE A 95 19.67 -18.97 -17.74
N LYS A 96 20.81 -19.39 -18.33
CA LYS A 96 20.94 -19.51 -19.78
C LYS A 96 19.91 -20.47 -20.37
N THR A 97 19.70 -21.62 -19.74
CA THR A 97 18.70 -22.59 -20.17
C THR A 97 17.29 -22.01 -20.11
N ALA A 98 16.92 -21.36 -19.00
CA ALA A 98 15.61 -20.73 -18.86
C ALA A 98 15.35 -19.64 -19.91
N ILE A 99 16.38 -18.85 -20.24
CA ILE A 99 16.30 -17.85 -21.32
C ILE A 99 16.14 -18.53 -22.69
N ALA A 100 16.95 -19.54 -22.97
CA ALA A 100 16.90 -20.26 -24.26
C ALA A 100 15.55 -20.94 -24.48
N ASP A 101 14.97 -21.55 -23.44
CA ASP A 101 13.63 -22.14 -23.48
C ASP A 101 12.56 -21.10 -23.81
N TYR A 102 12.66 -19.93 -23.18
CA TYR A 102 11.76 -18.82 -23.47
C TYR A 102 11.92 -18.30 -24.89
N GLU A 103 13.17 -18.04 -25.35
CA GLU A 103 13.47 -17.51 -26.67
C GLU A 103 13.02 -18.47 -27.77
N SER A 104 13.21 -19.77 -27.57
CA SER A 104 12.76 -20.82 -28.50
C SER A 104 11.23 -20.86 -28.62
N LYS A 105 10.51 -20.62 -27.52
CA LYS A 105 9.06 -20.72 -27.49
C LYS A 105 8.35 -19.47 -28.01
N TYR A 106 8.92 -18.30 -27.78
CA TYR A 106 8.26 -17.02 -28.02
C TYR A 106 8.95 -16.15 -29.06
N GLU A 107 10.04 -16.61 -29.65
CA GLU A 107 10.84 -15.91 -30.69
C GLU A 107 11.30 -14.50 -30.26
N ASN A 108 11.42 -14.23 -28.97
CA ASN A 108 11.84 -12.98 -28.39
C ASN A 108 13.15 -13.16 -27.61
N LYS A 109 14.16 -12.34 -27.92
CA LYS A 109 15.46 -12.40 -27.24
C LYS A 109 15.47 -11.62 -25.93
N ILE A 110 16.09 -12.18 -24.90
CA ILE A 110 16.33 -11.50 -23.63
C ILE A 110 17.72 -10.86 -23.64
N THR A 111 17.77 -9.55 -23.61
CA THR A 111 19.02 -8.78 -23.70
C THR A 111 19.50 -8.23 -22.35
N SER A 112 18.60 -8.11 -21.38
CA SER A 112 18.95 -7.59 -20.07
C SER A 112 18.26 -8.34 -18.92
N ILE A 113 18.96 -8.44 -17.79
CA ILE A 113 18.47 -9.03 -16.55
C ILE A 113 18.62 -8.00 -15.44
N GLN A 114 17.51 -7.69 -14.80
CA GLN A 114 17.45 -6.87 -13.60
C GLN A 114 17.60 -7.79 -12.38
N VAL A 115 18.66 -7.62 -11.60
CA VAL A 115 18.93 -8.48 -10.45
C VAL A 115 18.29 -7.88 -9.20
N VAL A 116 17.47 -8.65 -8.52
CA VAL A 116 16.92 -8.34 -7.20
C VAL A 116 17.57 -9.28 -6.20
N SER A 117 18.20 -8.73 -5.18
CA SER A 117 18.92 -9.55 -4.21
C SER A 117 18.97 -8.93 -2.83
N SER A 118 18.72 -9.73 -1.81
CA SER A 118 18.96 -9.38 -0.42
C SER A 118 20.42 -9.60 0.03
N LEU A 119 21.27 -10.17 -0.85
CA LEU A 119 22.66 -10.42 -0.55
C LEU A 119 23.45 -9.12 -0.52
N LYS A 120 24.22 -8.90 0.56
CA LYS A 120 25.04 -7.70 0.73
C LYS A 120 26.18 -7.60 -0.29
N ASN A 121 26.61 -8.75 -0.79
CA ASN A 121 27.73 -8.88 -1.73
C ASN A 121 27.33 -8.96 -3.21
N ILE A 122 26.08 -8.64 -3.53
CA ILE A 122 25.58 -8.72 -4.90
C ILE A 122 26.43 -7.95 -5.93
N GLN A 123 27.04 -6.87 -5.51
CA GLN A 123 27.94 -6.06 -6.33
C GLN A 123 29.16 -6.84 -6.86
N TYR A 124 29.62 -7.85 -6.14
CA TYR A 124 30.70 -8.73 -6.58
C TYR A 124 30.22 -9.86 -7.50
N LEU A 125 28.96 -10.26 -7.36
CA LEU A 125 28.37 -11.35 -8.16
C LEU A 125 27.98 -10.88 -9.57
N ILE A 126 27.47 -9.67 -9.72
CA ILE A 126 27.02 -9.14 -11.02
C ILE A 126 28.13 -9.20 -12.11
N PRO A 127 29.37 -8.76 -11.86
CA PRO A 127 30.45 -8.88 -12.86
C PRO A 127 30.76 -10.32 -13.27
N ILE A 128 30.61 -11.27 -12.35
CA ILE A 128 30.85 -12.68 -12.61
C ILE A 128 29.74 -13.27 -13.49
N PHE A 129 28.48 -12.91 -13.23
CA PHE A 129 27.37 -13.28 -14.12
C PHE A 129 27.58 -12.72 -15.53
N LYS A 130 28.01 -11.46 -15.68
CA LYS A 130 28.34 -10.87 -16.98
C LYS A 130 29.43 -11.63 -17.72
N LYS A 131 30.45 -12.10 -17.00
CA LYS A 131 31.53 -12.92 -17.56
C LYS A 131 31.00 -14.26 -18.08
N ASN A 132 30.07 -14.91 -17.36
CA ASN A 132 29.51 -16.20 -17.72
C ASN A 132 28.43 -16.11 -18.82
N LEU A 133 27.74 -14.96 -18.92
CA LEU A 133 26.68 -14.69 -19.89
C LEU A 133 26.95 -13.34 -20.60
N PRO A 134 27.96 -13.29 -21.50
CA PRO A 134 28.42 -12.02 -22.07
C PRO A 134 27.41 -11.37 -23.02
N THR A 135 26.44 -12.12 -23.55
CA THR A 135 25.38 -11.63 -24.44
C THR A 135 24.23 -10.96 -23.71
N THR A 136 24.21 -11.06 -22.37
CA THR A 136 23.10 -10.56 -21.54
C THR A 136 23.62 -9.53 -20.56
N GLY A 137 23.00 -8.34 -20.51
CA GLY A 137 23.31 -7.30 -19.53
C GLY A 137 22.75 -7.67 -18.16
N PHE A 138 23.57 -7.52 -17.11
CA PHE A 138 23.12 -7.67 -15.73
C PHE A 138 23.22 -6.31 -15.02
N THR A 139 22.15 -5.87 -14.39
CA THR A 139 22.09 -4.63 -13.64
C THR A 139 21.38 -4.84 -12.32
N ASN A 140 21.81 -4.16 -11.27
CA ASN A 140 21.07 -4.20 -10.00
C ASN A 140 19.78 -3.42 -10.12
N PHE A 141 18.67 -4.02 -9.74
CA PHE A 141 17.35 -3.39 -9.85
C PHE A 141 17.20 -2.28 -8.78
N ASN A 142 16.86 -1.09 -9.23
CA ASN A 142 16.54 0.02 -8.34
C ASN A 142 15.03 0.30 -8.35
N PRO A 143 14.27 -0.19 -7.36
CA PRO A 143 12.81 -0.01 -7.33
C PRO A 143 12.38 1.42 -6.99
N LEU A 144 13.30 2.28 -6.58
CA LEU A 144 13.06 3.68 -6.23
C LEU A 144 13.27 4.64 -7.40
N GLU A 145 13.61 4.12 -8.57
CA GLU A 145 13.77 4.93 -9.77
C GLU A 145 12.44 5.63 -10.12
N GLY A 146 12.48 6.95 -10.30
CA GLY A 146 11.28 7.76 -10.53
C GLY A 146 10.39 7.99 -9.29
N VAL A 147 10.72 7.45 -8.13
CA VAL A 147 9.98 7.66 -6.88
C VAL A 147 10.45 8.93 -6.18
N ARG A 148 9.50 9.81 -5.86
CA ARG A 148 9.79 11.02 -5.08
C ARG A 148 9.92 10.64 -3.59
N ILE A 149 11.15 10.68 -3.06
CA ILE A 149 11.47 10.35 -1.67
C ILE A 149 11.50 11.65 -0.85
N PRO A 150 10.71 11.76 0.24
CA PRO A 150 10.80 12.90 1.14
C PRO A 150 12.18 12.98 1.81
N SER A 151 12.69 14.21 2.01
CA SER A 151 14.03 14.46 2.54
C SER A 151 14.32 13.80 3.90
N TYR A 152 13.30 13.72 4.78
CA TYR A 152 13.44 13.08 6.10
C TYR A 152 13.66 11.55 6.04
N ASN A 153 13.43 10.93 4.89
CA ASN A 153 13.65 9.49 4.68
C ASN A 153 14.88 9.19 3.80
N SER A 154 15.47 10.20 3.15
CA SER A 154 16.57 10.00 2.20
C SER A 154 17.79 9.34 2.85
N GLU A 155 18.14 9.70 4.08
CA GLU A 155 19.25 9.11 4.81
C GLU A 155 19.03 7.64 5.15
N LYS A 156 17.79 7.27 5.50
CA LYS A 156 17.43 5.88 5.84
C LYS A 156 17.44 4.94 4.64
N ILE A 157 17.25 5.49 3.45
CA ILE A 157 17.16 4.75 2.18
C ILE A 157 18.47 4.79 1.41
N ASN A 158 19.48 5.51 1.89
CA ASN A 158 20.78 5.64 1.25
C ASN A 158 21.64 4.39 1.44
N GLN A 159 21.12 3.24 0.97
CA GLN A 159 21.84 1.97 0.90
C GLN A 159 22.33 1.75 -0.54
N ASP A 160 23.51 1.17 -0.69
CA ASP A 160 24.08 0.84 -2.01
C ASP A 160 23.22 -0.15 -2.78
N ASN A 161 22.61 -1.10 -2.08
CA ASN A 161 21.68 -2.05 -2.65
C ASN A 161 20.24 -1.74 -2.22
N LYS A 162 19.45 -1.17 -3.13
CA LYS A 162 18.02 -0.83 -2.92
C LYS A 162 17.07 -1.93 -3.36
N SER A 163 17.57 -2.96 -4.04
CA SER A 163 16.75 -4.01 -4.62
C SER A 163 15.91 -4.82 -3.61
N PRO A 164 16.31 -5.01 -2.33
CA PRO A 164 15.46 -5.68 -1.33
C PRO A 164 14.12 -4.97 -1.07
N LEU A 165 14.04 -3.66 -1.35
CA LEU A 165 12.80 -2.89 -1.18
C LEU A 165 11.76 -3.18 -2.26
N SER A 166 12.11 -3.92 -3.33
CA SER A 166 11.26 -4.17 -4.48
C SER A 166 9.92 -4.80 -4.12
N SER A 167 9.93 -5.82 -3.26
CA SER A 167 8.70 -6.51 -2.86
C SER A 167 7.76 -5.62 -2.05
N VAL A 168 8.32 -4.79 -1.15
CA VAL A 168 7.54 -3.87 -0.31
C VAL A 168 6.93 -2.76 -1.17
N LEU A 169 7.72 -2.17 -2.07
CA LEU A 169 7.25 -1.15 -2.99
C LEU A 169 6.23 -1.70 -3.98
N GLY A 170 6.46 -2.87 -4.54
CA GLY A 170 5.51 -3.51 -5.44
C GLY A 170 4.19 -3.85 -4.77
N LEU A 171 4.21 -4.20 -3.48
CA LEU A 171 3.00 -4.36 -2.68
C LEU A 171 2.30 -3.01 -2.44
N ALA A 172 3.05 -1.95 -2.17
CA ALA A 172 2.52 -0.60 -1.97
C ALA A 172 1.91 -0.02 -3.26
N TYR A 173 2.49 -0.34 -4.41
CA TYR A 173 1.97 0.06 -5.73
C TYR A 173 0.68 -0.68 -6.12
N ARG A 174 0.35 -1.77 -5.46
CA ARG A 174 -0.99 -2.31 -5.60
C ARG A 174 -1.97 -1.25 -5.14
N LYS A 175 -2.75 -0.73 -6.07
CA LYS A 175 -3.86 0.17 -5.74
C LYS A 175 -4.84 -0.63 -4.90
N LEU A 176 -4.71 -0.51 -3.60
CA LEU A 176 -5.49 -1.21 -2.61
C LEU A 176 -6.90 -0.66 -2.62
N ASP A 177 -7.81 -1.33 -3.31
CA ASP A 177 -9.22 -1.12 -3.06
C ASP A 177 -9.61 -1.80 -1.74
N VAL A 178 -9.16 -1.21 -0.63
CA VAL A 178 -9.44 -1.72 0.73
C VAL A 178 -10.95 -1.73 1.00
N PHE A 179 -11.68 -0.81 0.39
CA PHE A 179 -13.12 -0.62 0.59
C PHE A 179 -13.97 -1.14 -0.57
N GLY A 180 -13.38 -1.52 -1.70
CA GLY A 180 -14.09 -2.03 -2.86
C GLY A 180 -14.80 -0.98 -3.70
N TYR A 181 -14.35 0.25 -3.66
CA TYR A 181 -14.90 1.33 -4.47
C TYR A 181 -14.37 1.37 -5.90
N TYR A 182 -13.19 0.82 -6.15
CA TYR A 182 -12.57 0.81 -7.47
C TYR A 182 -12.86 -0.49 -8.20
N LYS A 183 -13.79 -0.46 -9.15
CA LYS A 183 -14.14 -1.61 -9.99
C LYS A 183 -13.09 -1.92 -11.07
N PHE A 184 -12.20 -0.97 -11.37
CA PHE A 184 -11.24 -1.06 -12.46
C PHE A 184 -9.82 -0.89 -11.91
N VAL A 185 -9.19 -1.97 -11.56
CA VAL A 185 -7.76 -1.96 -11.23
C VAL A 185 -7.03 -2.87 -12.19
N THR A 186 -6.27 -2.19 -13.04
CA THR A 186 -5.08 -2.58 -13.82
C THR A 186 -4.72 -4.08 -13.92
N ALA A 187 -4.50 -4.46 -15.10
CA ALA A 187 -3.81 -5.53 -15.83
C ALA A 187 -3.34 -6.83 -15.12
N VAL A 188 -3.04 -6.84 -13.86
CA VAL A 188 -2.87 -8.08 -13.08
C VAL A 188 -4.11 -8.24 -12.22
N LYS A 189 -4.88 -9.32 -12.44
CA LYS A 189 -6.01 -9.67 -11.56
C LYS A 189 -5.53 -9.57 -10.12
N ASN A 190 -6.15 -8.71 -9.33
CA ASN A 190 -5.84 -8.55 -7.91
C ASN A 190 -6.16 -9.84 -7.16
N ILE A 191 -5.21 -10.75 -7.17
CA ILE A 191 -5.28 -11.97 -6.37
C ILE A 191 -4.89 -11.56 -4.96
N ASN A 192 -5.84 -11.61 -4.04
CA ASN A 192 -5.56 -11.48 -2.63
C ASN A 192 -5.76 -12.85 -1.97
N LEU A 193 -4.67 -13.44 -1.52
CA LEU A 193 -4.65 -14.77 -0.91
C LEU A 193 -5.07 -14.73 0.56
N LEU A 194 -5.47 -13.58 1.10
CA LEU A 194 -5.92 -13.47 2.48
C LEU A 194 -7.23 -14.25 2.68
N PRO A 195 -7.26 -15.25 3.58
CA PRO A 195 -8.48 -16.00 3.88
C PRO A 195 -9.55 -15.08 4.50
N ASN A 196 -10.82 -15.35 4.20
CA ASN A 196 -11.98 -14.59 4.68
C ASN A 196 -11.96 -13.09 4.33
N ARG A 197 -11.36 -12.73 3.20
CA ARG A 197 -11.26 -11.37 2.69
C ARG A 197 -12.59 -10.62 2.69
N ASP A 198 -13.65 -11.27 2.19
CA ASP A 198 -14.95 -10.63 2.04
C ASP A 198 -15.62 -10.37 3.39
N ALA A 199 -15.45 -11.25 4.35
CA ALA A 199 -15.91 -11.03 5.72
C ALA A 199 -15.19 -9.86 6.41
N ILE A 200 -13.86 -9.78 6.25
CA ILE A 200 -13.06 -8.66 6.77
C ILE A 200 -13.48 -7.34 6.12
N ARG A 201 -13.72 -7.36 4.81
CA ARG A 201 -14.17 -6.20 4.04
C ARG A 201 -15.55 -5.71 4.49
N GLN A 202 -16.50 -6.63 4.72
CA GLN A 202 -17.82 -6.30 5.24
C GLN A 202 -17.75 -5.71 6.66
N GLN A 203 -16.94 -6.31 7.54
CA GLN A 203 -16.74 -5.78 8.90
C GLN A 203 -16.16 -4.35 8.90
N ASN A 204 -15.19 -4.08 8.02
CA ASN A 204 -14.60 -2.74 7.92
C ASN A 204 -15.59 -1.72 7.36
N LYS A 205 -16.44 -2.11 6.39
CA LYS A 205 -17.53 -1.26 5.89
C LYS A 205 -18.54 -0.94 6.99
N LEU A 206 -18.95 -1.95 7.76
CA LEU A 206 -19.88 -1.77 8.86
C LEU A 206 -19.33 -0.85 9.96
N LYS A 207 -18.05 -1.01 10.34
CA LYS A 207 -17.38 -0.12 11.29
C LYS A 207 -17.31 1.34 10.81
N PHE A 208 -17.01 1.54 9.53
CA PHE A 208 -16.99 2.88 8.95
C PHE A 208 -18.38 3.51 8.94
N LEU A 209 -19.40 2.78 8.46
CA LEU A 209 -20.77 3.24 8.43
C LEU A 209 -21.33 3.52 9.83
N SER A 210 -21.05 2.66 10.82
CA SER A 210 -21.50 2.85 12.20
C SER A 210 -20.86 4.09 12.84
N GLY A 211 -19.58 4.36 12.57
CA GLY A 211 -18.90 5.57 13.05
C GLY A 211 -19.48 6.85 12.46
N PHE A 212 -19.88 6.83 11.18
CA PHE A 212 -20.54 7.97 10.52
C PHE A 212 -21.98 8.16 11.01
N ALA A 213 -22.73 7.07 11.15
CA ALA A 213 -24.09 7.09 11.67
C ALA A 213 -24.14 7.66 13.09
N PHE A 214 -23.21 7.23 13.97
CA PHE A 214 -23.14 7.73 15.33
C PHE A 214 -22.90 9.24 15.38
N LYS A 215 -21.96 9.77 14.58
CA LYS A 215 -21.71 11.21 14.49
C LYS A 215 -22.91 11.97 13.94
N GLY A 216 -23.60 11.42 12.94
CA GLY A 216 -24.82 12.01 12.37
C GLY A 216 -25.96 12.10 13.38
N VAL A 217 -26.19 11.03 14.16
CA VAL A 217 -27.20 11.00 15.21
C VAL A 217 -26.84 12.00 16.32
N ALA A 218 -25.58 12.05 16.76
CA ALA A 218 -25.15 13.00 17.78
C ALA A 218 -25.35 14.46 17.33
N ALA A 219 -25.05 14.78 16.08
CA ALA A 219 -25.27 16.11 15.51
C ALA A 219 -26.75 16.47 15.42
N ALA A 220 -27.61 15.51 15.03
CA ALA A 220 -29.05 15.70 14.97
C ALA A 220 -29.65 15.97 16.36
N VAL A 221 -29.26 15.21 17.37
CA VAL A 221 -29.71 15.41 18.76
C VAL A 221 -29.27 16.77 19.27
N ALA A 222 -28.02 17.18 19.04
CA ALA A 222 -27.53 18.50 19.41
C ALA A 222 -28.30 19.63 18.69
N GLY A 223 -28.61 19.46 17.41
CA GLY A 223 -29.43 20.40 16.64
C GLY A 223 -30.85 20.56 17.20
N ILE A 224 -31.52 19.46 17.53
CA ILE A 224 -32.85 19.47 18.15
C ILE A 224 -32.78 20.19 19.50
N TYR A 225 -31.76 19.91 20.32
CA TYR A 225 -31.59 20.56 21.62
C TYR A 225 -31.41 22.07 21.50
N LEU A 226 -30.63 22.54 20.54
CA LEU A 226 -30.48 23.97 20.25
C LEU A 226 -31.79 24.62 19.81
N ILE A 227 -32.56 23.96 18.96
CA ILE A 227 -33.89 24.47 18.55
C ILE A 227 -34.82 24.59 19.74
N LEU A 228 -34.84 23.61 20.64
CA LEU A 228 -35.66 23.68 21.87
C LEU A 228 -35.23 24.83 22.80
N ILE A 229 -33.94 25.09 22.95
CA ILE A 229 -33.42 26.23 23.73
C ILE A 229 -33.94 27.55 23.13
N VAL A 230 -33.81 27.70 21.82
CA VAL A 230 -34.28 28.92 21.11
C VAL A 230 -35.78 29.10 21.27
N LEU A 231 -36.56 28.05 21.08
CA LEU A 231 -38.02 28.13 21.30
C LEU A 231 -38.39 28.46 22.72
N SER A 232 -37.72 27.88 23.71
CA SER A 232 -37.92 28.19 25.13
C SER A 232 -37.59 29.67 25.44
N PHE A 233 -36.53 30.21 24.86
CA PHE A 233 -36.19 31.62 25.01
C PHE A 233 -37.27 32.57 24.47
N PHE A 234 -37.83 32.26 23.30
CA PHE A 234 -38.96 33.03 22.74
C PHE A 234 -40.21 32.90 23.58
N GLN A 235 -40.50 31.71 24.13
CA GLN A 235 -41.65 31.54 25.04
C GLN A 235 -41.49 32.33 26.33
N ILE A 236 -40.33 32.34 26.95
CA ILE A 236 -40.02 33.12 28.16
C ILE A 236 -40.26 34.62 27.88
N LYS A 237 -39.67 35.12 26.77
CA LYS A 237 -39.83 36.54 26.42
C LYS A 237 -41.30 36.93 26.17
N SER A 238 -42.07 36.07 25.46
CA SER A 238 -43.52 36.31 25.24
C SER A 238 -44.33 36.23 26.52
N ASN A 239 -43.94 35.40 27.49
CA ASN A 239 -44.59 35.34 28.79
C ASN A 239 -44.27 36.54 29.65
N ASP A 240 -43.05 37.05 29.60
CA ASP A 240 -42.66 38.28 30.31
C ASP A 240 -43.48 39.50 29.83
N GLU A 241 -43.65 39.62 28.51
CA GLU A 241 -44.52 40.67 27.93
C GLU A 241 -45.98 40.58 28.43
N LYS A 242 -46.50 39.37 28.54
CA LYS A 242 -47.88 39.13 29.06
C LYS A 242 -47.99 39.41 30.54
N LEU A 243 -46.94 39.09 31.32
CA LEU A 243 -46.88 39.37 32.76
C LEU A 243 -46.88 40.87 33.01
N LEU A 244 -46.07 41.63 32.26
CA LEU A 244 -46.05 43.09 32.33
C LEU A 244 -47.42 43.73 32.02
N ALA A 245 -48.12 43.21 30.97
CA ALA A 245 -49.47 43.67 30.64
C ALA A 245 -50.47 43.34 31.73
N PHE A 246 -50.36 42.13 32.34
CA PHE A 246 -51.21 41.77 33.49
C PHE A 246 -51.00 42.65 34.71
N ASP A 247 -49.76 42.95 35.08
CA ASP A 247 -49.39 43.83 36.20
C ASP A 247 -49.95 45.24 35.98
N GLN A 248 -49.93 45.76 34.74
CA GLN A 248 -50.53 47.06 34.40
C GLN A 248 -52.03 47.07 34.62
N VAL A 249 -52.74 46.07 34.16
CA VAL A 249 -54.19 45.94 34.35
C VAL A 249 -54.54 45.76 35.82
N GLN A 250 -53.73 45.04 36.56
CA GLN A 250 -53.94 44.90 38.02
C GLN A 250 -53.72 46.19 38.78
N MET A 251 -52.72 47.00 38.41
CA MET A 251 -52.51 48.32 38.97
C MET A 251 -53.68 49.29 38.68
N GLU A 252 -54.21 49.28 37.46
CA GLU A 252 -55.40 50.05 37.09
C GLU A 252 -56.63 49.62 37.91
N PHE A 253 -56.83 48.32 38.05
CA PHE A 253 -57.93 47.81 38.88
C PHE A 253 -57.83 48.20 40.34
N ASP A 254 -56.66 48.15 40.91
CA ASP A 254 -56.42 48.57 42.29
C ASP A 254 -56.62 50.09 42.48
N GLN A 255 -56.26 50.90 41.46
CA GLN A 255 -56.52 52.33 41.47
C GLN A 255 -58.05 52.66 41.44
N LEU A 256 -58.77 52.00 40.52
CA LEU A 256 -60.22 52.09 40.38
C LEU A 256 -60.93 51.71 41.70
N ASN A 257 -60.50 50.63 42.35
CA ASN A 257 -61.04 50.19 43.60
C ASN A 257 -60.80 51.24 44.75
N LYS A 258 -59.61 51.86 44.77
CA LYS A 258 -59.28 52.95 45.73
C LYS A 258 -60.13 54.16 45.47
N ASP A 259 -60.37 54.53 44.21
CA ASP A 259 -61.21 55.70 43.90
C ASP A 259 -62.68 55.43 44.18
N LEU A 260 -63.15 54.21 43.91
CA LEU A 260 -64.50 53.78 44.29
C LEU A 260 -64.72 53.78 45.79
N SER A 261 -63.74 53.37 46.55
CA SER A 261 -63.80 53.43 48.03
C SER A 261 -63.75 54.85 48.63
N LYS A 262 -63.28 55.86 47.88
CA LYS A 262 -63.34 57.26 48.21
C LYS A 262 -64.72 57.92 47.91
N LEU A 263 -65.42 57.38 46.88
CA LEU A 263 -66.71 57.89 46.48
C LEU A 263 -67.89 57.35 47.33
N VAL A 264 -67.69 56.21 47.99
CA VAL A 264 -68.68 55.54 48.84
C VAL A 264 -68.62 56.01 50.30
N LYS A 265 -67.67 56.88 50.66
CA LYS A 265 -67.60 57.56 51.92
C LYS A 265 -68.21 58.98 51.78
#